data_e938ca77a4d6dc8c66e4230873eca0fc
#
_entry.id   e938ca77a4d6dc8c66e4230873eca0fc
#
_cell.length_a   1.000
_cell.length_b   1.000
_cell.length_c   1.000
_cell.angle_alpha   90.00
_cell.angle_beta   90.00
_cell.angle_gamma   90.00
#
_symmetry.space_group_name_H-M   'P 1'
#
loop_
_entity.id
_entity.type
_entity.pdbx_description
1 polymer ?
#
loop_
_entity_poly.entity_id
_entity_poly.type
_entity_poly.pdbx_seq_one_letter_code
_entity_poly.pdbx_strand_id
1 'polypeptide(L)'
;MSNSPVTFKVIKDQPGSLGRAGLISTPNGDIETPAFVVVGTKGTIKSIKPDDMEKYVGNQVALANTYHLFLQPGDDIVKEAGGLHKFANWSLPTMTDSGGFQVFSLGAAFGKGVTKFAKDATVTVEKAGLNVYSQELASEHGKLCVIDEEGVTFTSHIDGSMHRFTPERSIDIQHNIGADIIVAFDECTSPTADKDYQLEAMDRTH
;
A
#
# COMPACT_ATOMS: atom_id res chain seq x y z
N MET A 1 15.24 18.80 17.60
CA MET A 1 13.87 18.76 17.05
C MET A 1 13.98 18.05 15.72
N SER A 2 13.27 16.96 15.50
CA SER A 2 13.33 16.23 14.22
C SER A 2 12.74 17.13 13.14
N ASN A 3 13.50 17.39 12.09
CA ASN A 3 13.03 18.08 10.90
C ASN A 3 12.14 17.13 10.08
N SER A 4 11.06 16.62 10.68
CA SER A 4 10.09 15.85 9.90
C SER A 4 9.40 16.79 8.90
N PRO A 5 9.36 16.44 7.61
CA PRO A 5 8.63 17.24 6.63
C PRO A 5 7.13 17.26 6.87
N VAL A 6 6.61 16.31 7.66
CA VAL A 6 5.20 16.22 8.05
C VAL A 6 5.08 16.48 9.55
N THR A 7 4.17 17.35 9.94
CA THR A 7 3.89 17.69 11.34
C THR A 7 2.40 17.58 11.63
N PHE A 8 2.06 17.30 12.89
CA PHE A 8 0.67 17.28 13.35
C PHE A 8 0.48 18.19 14.58
N LYS A 9 -0.56 18.99 14.54
CA LYS A 9 -0.95 19.89 15.66
C LYS A 9 -2.42 19.65 16.01
N VAL A 10 -2.68 19.35 17.29
CA VAL A 10 -4.06 19.35 17.81
C VAL A 10 -4.55 20.79 17.91
N ILE A 11 -5.70 21.07 17.31
CA ILE A 11 -6.35 22.39 17.35
C ILE A 11 -7.43 22.42 18.43
N LYS A 12 -8.17 21.32 18.59
CA LYS A 12 -9.24 21.22 19.57
C LYS A 12 -9.48 19.78 19.98
N ASP A 13 -9.54 19.54 21.28
CA ASP A 13 -9.94 18.27 21.86
C ASP A 13 -11.45 18.27 22.17
N GLN A 14 -12.07 17.11 22.06
CA GLN A 14 -13.44 16.89 22.49
C GLN A 14 -13.43 16.43 23.97
N PRO A 15 -14.00 17.21 24.92
CA PRO A 15 -14.01 16.81 26.31
C PRO A 15 -14.68 15.44 26.53
N GLY A 16 -14.05 14.58 27.34
CA GLY A 16 -14.60 13.27 27.72
C GLY A 16 -14.49 12.19 26.64
N SER A 17 -13.76 12.44 25.57
CA SER A 17 -13.52 11.45 24.49
C SER A 17 -12.09 11.55 23.96
N LEU A 18 -11.71 10.60 23.05
CA LEU A 18 -10.45 10.65 22.31
C LEU A 18 -10.55 11.45 21.00
N GLY A 19 -11.75 12.01 20.73
CA GLY A 19 -12.01 12.82 19.55
C GLY A 19 -11.23 14.13 19.56
N ARG A 20 -10.61 14.49 18.45
CA ARG A 20 -9.88 15.75 18.30
C ARG A 20 -9.94 16.26 16.86
N ALA A 21 -9.90 17.55 16.71
CA ALA A 21 -9.60 18.21 15.46
C ALA A 21 -8.12 18.64 15.45
N GLY A 22 -7.48 18.52 14.32
CA GLY A 22 -6.05 18.83 14.18
C GLY A 22 -5.70 19.32 12.79
N LEU A 23 -4.44 19.63 12.61
CA LEU A 23 -3.86 20.05 11.35
C LEU A 23 -2.64 19.18 11.08
N ILE A 24 -2.62 18.50 9.95
CA ILE A 24 -1.43 17.85 9.40
C ILE A 24 -0.85 18.81 8.38
N SER A 25 0.39 19.25 8.59
CA SER A 25 1.10 20.07 7.61
C SER A 25 2.08 19.23 6.84
N THR A 26 2.03 19.28 5.49
CA THR A 26 2.90 18.57 4.56
C THR A 26 3.62 19.57 3.65
N PRO A 27 4.67 19.16 2.91
CA PRO A 27 5.31 20.03 1.92
C PRO A 27 4.37 20.55 0.83
N ASN A 28 3.29 19.82 0.54
CA ASN A 28 2.34 20.15 -0.53
C ASN A 28 0.99 20.72 -0.01
N GLY A 29 0.92 21.08 1.26
CA GLY A 29 -0.25 21.72 1.85
C GLY A 29 -0.67 21.16 3.19
N ASP A 30 -1.73 21.74 3.74
CA ASP A 30 -2.28 21.39 5.02
C ASP A 30 -3.54 20.53 4.87
N ILE A 31 -3.76 19.63 5.85
CA ILE A 31 -4.94 18.76 5.94
C ILE A 31 -5.58 19.01 7.29
N GLU A 32 -6.77 19.59 7.29
CA GLU A 32 -7.59 19.71 8.49
C GLU A 32 -8.22 18.37 8.84
N THR A 33 -8.04 17.91 10.07
CA THR A 33 -8.59 16.63 10.52
C THR A 33 -9.77 16.78 11.47
N PRO A 34 -10.78 15.89 11.38
CA PRO A 34 -10.89 14.72 10.53
C PRO A 34 -11.04 15.08 9.05
N ALA A 35 -10.38 14.34 8.16
CA ALA A 35 -10.41 14.55 6.71
C ALA A 35 -10.87 13.28 6.00
N PHE A 36 -11.51 13.46 4.85
CA PHE A 36 -11.80 12.38 3.91
C PHE A 36 -10.66 12.25 2.90
N VAL A 37 -10.11 11.06 2.76
CA VAL A 37 -9.06 10.75 1.79
C VAL A 37 -9.68 10.19 0.52
N VAL A 38 -9.61 10.94 -0.57
CA VAL A 38 -10.13 10.50 -1.86
C VAL A 38 -9.16 9.52 -2.51
N VAL A 39 -9.67 8.39 -3.00
CA VAL A 39 -8.83 7.36 -3.62
C VAL A 39 -8.77 7.53 -5.13
N GLY A 40 -7.58 7.80 -5.65
CA GLY A 40 -7.23 7.85 -7.05
C GLY A 40 -6.21 6.78 -7.41
N THR A 41 -6.63 5.54 -7.49
CA THR A 41 -5.86 4.29 -7.54
C THR A 41 -4.56 4.36 -8.37
N LYS A 42 -4.63 4.91 -9.58
CA LYS A 42 -3.49 5.05 -10.52
C LYS A 42 -3.13 6.52 -10.77
N GLY A 43 -3.20 7.38 -9.73
CA GLY A 43 -3.00 8.81 -9.90
C GLY A 43 -4.16 9.52 -10.63
N THR A 44 -5.32 8.90 -10.69
CA THR A 44 -6.52 9.50 -11.27
C THR A 44 -7.76 9.15 -10.46
N ILE A 45 -8.69 10.10 -10.37
CA ILE A 45 -10.04 9.87 -9.83
C ILE A 45 -10.98 9.72 -11.03
N LYS A 46 -11.72 8.61 -11.09
CA LYS A 46 -12.60 8.32 -12.22
C LYS A 46 -13.62 9.43 -12.42
N SER A 47 -13.72 9.90 -13.66
CA SER A 47 -14.69 10.92 -14.11
C SER A 47 -14.51 12.32 -13.51
N ILE A 48 -13.39 12.58 -12.81
CA ILE A 48 -13.07 13.90 -12.24
C ILE A 48 -11.72 14.34 -12.78
N LYS A 49 -11.68 15.55 -13.34
CA LYS A 49 -10.41 16.17 -13.76
C LYS A 49 -9.64 16.67 -12.53
N PRO A 50 -8.30 16.70 -12.56
CA PRO A 50 -7.51 17.25 -11.48
C PRO A 50 -7.94 18.65 -11.03
N ASP A 51 -8.20 19.56 -11.95
CA ASP A 51 -8.64 20.92 -11.67
C ASP A 51 -10.03 20.99 -10.99
N ASP A 52 -10.84 19.96 -11.18
CA ASP A 52 -12.20 19.88 -10.60
C ASP A 52 -12.17 19.31 -9.16
N MET A 53 -11.09 18.69 -8.73
CA MET A 53 -10.96 18.09 -7.40
C MET A 53 -11.09 19.14 -6.31
N GLU A 54 -10.33 20.21 -6.38
CA GLU A 54 -10.39 21.30 -5.42
C GLU A 54 -11.73 22.05 -5.51
N LYS A 55 -12.16 22.36 -6.72
CA LYS A 55 -13.32 23.22 -6.98
C LYS A 55 -14.66 22.58 -6.62
N TYR A 56 -14.85 21.29 -6.91
CA TYR A 56 -16.15 20.62 -6.79
C TYR A 56 -16.19 19.53 -5.73
N VAL A 57 -15.05 18.90 -5.42
CA VAL A 57 -14.96 17.84 -4.41
C VAL A 57 -14.53 18.41 -3.07
N GLY A 58 -13.65 19.42 -3.06
CA GLY A 58 -13.15 20.07 -1.85
C GLY A 58 -12.31 19.13 -0.98
N ASN A 59 -11.70 18.09 -1.59
CA ASN A 59 -10.84 17.19 -0.87
C ASN A 59 -9.48 17.83 -0.58
N GLN A 60 -8.96 17.56 0.61
CA GLN A 60 -7.68 18.11 1.08
C GLN A 60 -6.51 17.15 0.88
N VAL A 61 -6.78 15.88 0.58
CA VAL A 61 -5.79 14.83 0.42
C VAL A 61 -6.29 13.76 -0.53
N ALA A 62 -5.39 13.19 -1.34
CA ALA A 62 -5.69 12.08 -2.23
C ALA A 62 -4.72 10.92 -2.01
N LEU A 63 -5.22 9.69 -2.19
CA LEU A 63 -4.44 8.47 -2.07
C LEU A 63 -4.29 7.78 -3.42
N ALA A 64 -3.07 7.36 -3.75
CA ALA A 64 -2.80 6.45 -4.85
C ALA A 64 -2.30 5.10 -4.31
N ASN A 65 -2.57 4.02 -5.05
CA ASN A 65 -2.21 2.69 -4.59
C ASN A 65 -0.82 2.29 -5.11
N THR A 66 0.07 1.97 -4.19
CA THR A 66 1.44 1.52 -4.44
C THR A 66 1.50 0.33 -5.39
N TYR A 67 0.73 -0.72 -5.12
CA TYR A 67 0.66 -1.90 -5.97
C TYR A 67 0.30 -1.59 -7.42
N HIS A 68 -0.71 -0.75 -7.63
CA HIS A 68 -1.18 -0.43 -8.97
C HIS A 68 -0.21 0.45 -9.75
N LEU A 69 0.41 1.44 -9.11
CA LEU A 69 1.41 2.30 -9.74
C LEU A 69 2.72 1.55 -10.01
N PHE A 70 3.12 0.64 -9.12
CA PHE A 70 4.27 -0.23 -9.33
C PHE A 70 4.09 -1.12 -10.57
N LEU A 71 2.94 -1.78 -10.72
CA LEU A 71 2.68 -2.63 -11.88
C LEU A 71 2.50 -1.82 -13.17
N GLN A 72 1.88 -0.64 -13.08
CA GLN A 72 1.63 0.20 -14.24
C GLN A 72 1.36 1.65 -13.84
N PRO A 73 2.22 2.59 -14.28
CA PRO A 73 3.26 2.45 -15.32
C PRO A 73 4.59 1.90 -14.83
N GLY A 74 4.81 1.78 -13.52
CA GLY A 74 6.06 1.50 -12.84
C GLY A 74 6.47 2.68 -11.95
N ASP A 75 7.01 2.39 -10.76
CA ASP A 75 7.41 3.40 -9.79
C ASP A 75 8.55 4.29 -10.30
N ASP A 76 9.45 3.73 -11.13
CA ASP A 76 10.53 4.51 -11.77
C ASP A 76 9.98 5.56 -12.73
N ILE A 77 8.96 5.24 -13.52
CA ILE A 77 8.31 6.21 -14.44
C ILE A 77 7.65 7.35 -13.64
N VAL A 78 6.99 7.02 -12.53
CA VAL A 78 6.39 8.05 -11.66
C VAL A 78 7.47 8.95 -11.07
N LYS A 79 8.61 8.37 -10.64
CA LYS A 79 9.77 9.10 -10.15
C LYS A 79 10.35 10.05 -11.21
N GLU A 80 10.56 9.55 -12.43
CA GLU A 80 11.09 10.35 -13.56
C GLU A 80 10.14 11.48 -13.94
N ALA A 81 8.83 11.29 -13.80
CA ALA A 81 7.82 12.34 -13.98
C ALA A 81 7.89 13.44 -12.90
N GLY A 82 8.68 13.23 -11.86
CA GLY A 82 8.85 14.17 -10.75
C GLY A 82 7.92 13.90 -9.56
N GLY A 83 7.52 12.64 -9.38
CA GLY A 83 6.69 12.16 -8.28
C GLY A 83 5.18 12.24 -8.55
N LEU A 84 4.39 11.73 -7.61
CA LEU A 84 2.95 11.55 -7.75
C LEU A 84 2.21 12.85 -8.09
N HIS A 85 2.57 13.96 -7.45
CA HIS A 85 1.95 15.26 -7.70
C HIS A 85 2.04 15.68 -9.16
N LYS A 86 3.23 15.59 -9.76
CA LYS A 86 3.43 15.95 -11.17
C LYS A 86 2.83 14.92 -12.11
N PHE A 87 2.99 13.64 -11.79
CA PHE A 87 2.43 12.55 -12.59
C PHE A 87 0.91 12.61 -12.68
N ALA A 88 0.24 12.85 -11.54
CA ALA A 88 -1.22 12.92 -11.46
C ALA A 88 -1.79 14.34 -11.74
N ASN A 89 -0.93 15.36 -11.82
CA ASN A 89 -1.30 16.77 -11.84
C ASN A 89 -2.20 17.17 -10.65
N TRP A 90 -1.82 16.73 -9.44
CA TRP A 90 -2.52 17.04 -8.20
C TRP A 90 -1.80 18.14 -7.43
N SER A 91 -2.54 19.18 -7.00
CA SER A 91 -2.02 20.34 -6.25
C SER A 91 -2.16 20.18 -4.72
N LEU A 92 -2.71 19.06 -4.25
CA LEU A 92 -3.03 18.80 -2.85
C LEU A 92 -2.11 17.72 -2.26
N PRO A 93 -2.00 17.63 -0.93
CA PRO A 93 -1.29 16.54 -0.24
C PRO A 93 -1.67 15.16 -0.72
N THR A 94 -0.68 14.28 -0.79
CA THR A 94 -0.86 12.92 -1.31
C THR A 94 -0.45 11.85 -0.30
N MET A 95 -1.10 10.69 -0.40
CA MET A 95 -0.76 9.49 0.34
C MET A 95 -0.57 8.30 -0.60
N THR A 96 0.23 7.33 -0.16
CA THR A 96 0.22 5.98 -0.73
C THR A 96 -0.11 4.96 0.34
N ASP A 97 -0.80 3.88 -0.06
CA ASP A 97 -0.89 2.69 0.77
C ASP A 97 0.39 1.85 0.67
N SER A 98 0.49 0.77 1.44
CA SER A 98 1.63 -0.15 1.39
C SER A 98 1.62 -1.11 0.20
N GLY A 99 0.47 -1.32 -0.43
CA GLY A 99 0.24 -2.39 -1.41
C GLY A 99 -0.12 -3.75 -0.78
N GLY A 100 -0.03 -3.91 0.53
CA GLY A 100 -0.26 -5.17 1.25
C GLY A 100 -1.66 -5.74 1.04
N PHE A 101 -2.70 -4.91 1.15
CA PHE A 101 -4.08 -5.34 0.95
C PHE A 101 -4.33 -5.90 -0.46
N GLN A 102 -3.80 -5.27 -1.51
CA GLN A 102 -4.01 -5.70 -2.89
C GLN A 102 -3.39 -7.07 -3.14
N VAL A 103 -2.18 -7.29 -2.66
CA VAL A 103 -1.49 -8.58 -2.78
C VAL A 103 -2.23 -9.67 -2.02
N PHE A 104 -2.73 -9.35 -0.81
CA PHE A 104 -3.56 -10.25 -0.03
C PHE A 104 -4.87 -10.60 -0.73
N SER A 105 -5.59 -9.59 -1.23
CA SER A 105 -6.90 -9.79 -1.86
C SER A 105 -6.81 -10.59 -3.15
N LEU A 106 -5.72 -10.47 -3.92
CA LEU A 106 -5.46 -11.29 -5.09
C LEU A 106 -5.27 -12.77 -4.71
N GLY A 107 -4.52 -13.06 -3.64
CA GLY A 107 -4.38 -14.41 -3.12
C GLY A 107 -5.72 -15.00 -2.66
N ALA A 108 -6.57 -14.17 -2.03
CA ALA A 108 -7.89 -14.58 -1.54
C ALA A 108 -8.93 -14.78 -2.65
N ALA A 109 -8.90 -13.95 -3.70
CA ALA A 109 -9.92 -13.95 -4.76
C ALA A 109 -9.80 -15.15 -5.72
N PHE A 110 -8.58 -15.69 -5.90
CA PHE A 110 -8.29 -16.73 -6.88
C PHE A 110 -7.94 -18.10 -6.29
N GLY A 111 -7.85 -18.24 -4.97
CA GLY A 111 -7.58 -19.48 -4.27
C GLY A 111 -8.80 -19.96 -3.47
N LYS A 112 -9.20 -21.21 -3.62
CA LYS A 112 -10.07 -21.89 -2.66
C LYS A 112 -9.27 -22.20 -1.38
N GLY A 113 -9.02 -21.19 -0.59
CA GLY A 113 -8.25 -21.26 0.64
C GLY A 113 -6.99 -20.42 0.53
N VAL A 114 -6.97 -19.28 1.21
CA VAL A 114 -5.76 -18.57 1.54
C VAL A 114 -5.02 -19.42 2.54
N THR A 115 -4.13 -20.26 2.07
CA THR A 115 -3.17 -20.92 2.96
C THR A 115 -2.08 -19.88 3.22
N LYS A 116 -2.35 -19.01 4.16
CA LYS A 116 -1.31 -18.27 4.85
C LYS A 116 -0.59 -19.33 5.65
N PHE A 117 0.68 -19.52 5.45
CA PHE A 117 1.49 -20.60 6.02
C PHE A 117 0.92 -22.01 5.74
N ALA A 118 1.46 -22.68 4.77
CA ALA A 118 1.34 -24.12 4.68
C ALA A 118 2.10 -24.72 5.88
N LYS A 119 1.42 -24.96 7.00
CA LYS A 119 1.99 -25.69 8.16
C LYS A 119 2.50 -27.08 7.78
N ASP A 120 2.17 -27.57 6.58
CA ASP A 120 2.54 -28.89 6.09
C ASP A 120 3.12 -28.93 4.67
N ALA A 121 3.36 -27.78 4.04
CA ALA A 121 4.19 -27.79 2.85
C ALA A 121 5.63 -27.61 3.32
N THR A 122 6.34 -28.70 3.48
CA THR A 122 7.80 -28.75 3.46
C THR A 122 8.32 -28.26 2.11
N VAL A 123 8.02 -27.02 1.76
CA VAL A 123 8.86 -26.24 0.88
C VAL A 123 10.00 -25.81 1.79
N THR A 124 10.96 -26.71 1.94
CA THR A 124 12.20 -26.43 2.64
C THR A 124 12.75 -25.13 2.06
N VAL A 125 13.05 -24.19 2.95
CA VAL A 125 13.72 -22.92 2.67
C VAL A 125 14.98 -23.12 1.79
N GLU A 126 15.57 -24.30 1.79
CA GLU A 126 16.66 -24.71 0.91
C GLU A 126 16.31 -24.78 -0.59
N LYS A 127 15.04 -25.00 -0.96
CA LYS A 127 14.57 -24.87 -2.36
C LYS A 127 14.13 -23.46 -2.71
N ALA A 128 13.90 -22.59 -1.75
CA ALA A 128 13.56 -21.19 -1.94
C ALA A 128 14.77 -20.30 -2.25
N GLY A 129 15.98 -20.81 -2.17
CA GLY A 129 17.16 -20.10 -2.60
C GLY A 129 17.14 -19.89 -4.12
N LEU A 130 17.18 -18.63 -4.56
CA LEU A 130 17.38 -18.15 -5.94
C LEU A 130 16.34 -18.54 -7.03
N ASN A 131 15.48 -19.54 -6.83
CA ASN A 131 14.46 -19.98 -7.79
C ASN A 131 13.01 -19.71 -7.34
N VAL A 132 12.80 -18.90 -6.31
CA VAL A 132 11.47 -18.52 -5.80
C VAL A 132 10.63 -17.81 -6.87
N TYR A 133 11.25 -17.33 -7.91
CA TYR A 133 10.65 -16.55 -8.99
C TYR A 133 10.36 -17.34 -10.26
N SER A 134 10.40 -18.68 -10.24
CA SER A 134 10.10 -19.46 -11.45
C SER A 134 8.59 -19.55 -11.69
N GLN A 135 8.17 -19.35 -12.94
CA GLN A 135 6.80 -19.57 -13.40
C GLN A 135 6.29 -20.99 -13.10
N GLU A 136 7.17 -21.95 -12.91
CA GLU A 136 6.86 -23.34 -12.56
C GLU A 136 6.19 -23.45 -11.18
N LEU A 137 6.67 -22.69 -10.18
CA LEU A 137 6.07 -22.68 -8.85
C LEU A 137 4.65 -22.08 -8.84
N ALA A 138 4.40 -21.05 -9.65
CA ALA A 138 3.08 -20.45 -9.79
C ALA A 138 2.11 -21.41 -10.51
N SER A 139 2.59 -22.17 -11.50
CA SER A 139 1.79 -23.11 -12.26
C SER A 139 1.46 -24.41 -11.52
N GLU A 140 2.36 -24.90 -10.67
CA GLU A 140 2.13 -26.12 -9.86
C GLU A 140 1.06 -25.93 -8.78
N HIS A 141 0.86 -24.70 -8.30
CA HIS A 141 -0.01 -24.47 -7.14
C HIS A 141 -1.26 -23.65 -7.42
N GLY A 142 -1.44 -23.10 -8.61
CA GLY A 142 -2.60 -22.25 -8.93
C GLY A 142 -2.76 -21.03 -7.98
N LYS A 143 -1.70 -20.67 -7.27
CA LYS A 143 -1.69 -19.58 -6.29
C LYS A 143 -1.10 -18.33 -6.92
N LEU A 144 -1.88 -17.26 -6.93
CA LEU A 144 -1.42 -15.95 -7.40
C LEU A 144 -0.60 -15.20 -6.34
N CYS A 145 -0.47 -15.74 -5.13
CA CYS A 145 0.22 -15.11 -4.01
C CYS A 145 0.76 -16.15 -3.03
N VAL A 146 2.01 -15.98 -2.61
CA VAL A 146 2.68 -16.77 -1.56
C VAL A 146 3.26 -15.82 -0.54
N ILE A 147 2.88 -15.98 0.73
CA ILE A 147 3.34 -15.17 1.86
C ILE A 147 4.31 -16.00 2.69
N ASP A 148 5.42 -15.39 3.10
CA ASP A 148 6.42 -15.95 4.03
C ASP A 148 6.85 -14.88 5.06
N GLU A 149 7.80 -15.20 5.94
CA GLU A 149 8.26 -14.30 7.01
C GLU A 149 8.93 -13.01 6.49
N GLU A 150 9.44 -13.01 5.27
CA GLU A 150 10.16 -11.86 4.71
C GLU A 150 9.26 -10.98 3.84
N GLY A 151 8.11 -11.49 3.39
CA GLY A 151 7.22 -10.73 2.51
C GLY A 151 6.28 -11.58 1.68
N VAL A 152 5.95 -11.10 0.48
CA VAL A 152 4.97 -11.73 -0.39
C VAL A 152 5.46 -11.80 -1.83
N THR A 153 5.35 -12.98 -2.44
CA THR A 153 5.54 -13.18 -3.88
C THR A 153 4.19 -13.30 -4.54
N PHE A 154 3.96 -12.56 -5.60
CA PHE A 154 2.68 -12.53 -6.31
C PHE A 154 2.85 -12.45 -7.81
N THR A 155 1.80 -12.84 -8.52
CA THR A 155 1.73 -12.77 -9.99
C THR A 155 0.94 -11.53 -10.41
N SER A 156 1.53 -10.74 -11.29
CA SER A 156 0.88 -9.57 -11.89
C SER A 156 -0.36 -9.99 -12.68
N HIS A 157 -1.49 -9.34 -12.41
CA HIS A 157 -2.72 -9.54 -13.15
C HIS A 157 -2.72 -8.86 -14.54
N ILE A 158 -1.67 -8.07 -14.84
CA ILE A 158 -1.54 -7.34 -16.10
C ILE A 158 -0.88 -8.22 -17.16
N ASP A 159 0.25 -8.84 -16.82
CA ASP A 159 1.13 -9.52 -17.75
C ASP A 159 1.58 -10.93 -17.28
N GLY A 160 1.17 -11.35 -16.09
CA GLY A 160 1.54 -12.63 -15.52
C GLY A 160 2.97 -12.69 -14.96
N SER A 161 3.70 -11.59 -14.92
CA SER A 161 5.04 -11.54 -14.33
C SER A 161 5.00 -11.75 -12.81
N MET A 162 6.05 -12.35 -12.27
CA MET A 162 6.17 -12.57 -10.82
C MET A 162 6.95 -11.43 -10.17
N HIS A 163 6.43 -10.96 -9.06
CA HIS A 163 7.01 -9.89 -8.26
C HIS A 163 7.10 -10.28 -6.79
N ARG A 164 8.04 -9.66 -6.09
CA ARG A 164 8.17 -9.80 -4.64
C ARG A 164 8.10 -8.44 -3.96
N PHE A 165 7.25 -8.36 -2.94
CA PHE A 165 7.22 -7.26 -1.98
C PHE A 165 7.76 -7.74 -0.64
N THR A 166 8.71 -6.98 -0.12
CA THR A 166 9.12 -6.98 1.28
C THR A 166 8.78 -5.63 1.88
N PRO A 167 8.84 -5.44 3.20
CA PRO A 167 8.67 -4.12 3.82
C PRO A 167 9.56 -3.06 3.19
N GLU A 168 10.86 -3.36 2.98
CA GLU A 168 11.81 -2.44 2.37
C GLU A 168 11.43 -2.11 0.93
N ARG A 169 11.06 -3.12 0.13
CA ARG A 169 10.67 -2.89 -1.26
C ARG A 169 9.41 -2.03 -1.36
N SER A 170 8.43 -2.25 -0.50
CA SER A 170 7.23 -1.39 -0.43
C SER A 170 7.59 0.06 -0.14
N ILE A 171 8.47 0.29 0.83
CA ILE A 171 8.95 1.65 1.17
C ILE A 171 9.73 2.27 0.03
N ASP A 172 10.61 1.53 -0.65
CA ASP A 172 11.37 2.02 -1.81
C ASP A 172 10.44 2.45 -2.94
N ILE A 173 9.41 1.66 -3.23
CA ILE A 173 8.40 1.99 -4.25
C ILE A 173 7.65 3.27 -3.84
N GLN A 174 7.21 3.39 -2.59
CA GLN A 174 6.53 4.58 -2.09
C GLN A 174 7.41 5.82 -2.14
N HIS A 175 8.71 5.71 -1.83
CA HIS A 175 9.68 6.79 -2.01
C HIS A 175 9.85 7.19 -3.48
N ASN A 176 9.87 6.23 -4.40
CA ASN A 176 9.93 6.52 -5.83
C ASN A 176 8.64 7.22 -6.31
N ILE A 177 7.49 6.79 -5.82
CA ILE A 177 6.21 7.46 -6.08
C ILE A 177 6.19 8.88 -5.50
N GLY A 178 6.84 9.11 -4.34
CA GLY A 178 7.06 10.45 -3.79
C GLY A 178 5.79 11.10 -3.26
N ALA A 179 4.97 10.36 -2.52
CA ALA A 179 3.84 10.91 -1.77
C ALA A 179 4.30 11.62 -0.49
N ASP A 180 3.49 12.55 0.04
CA ASP A 180 3.77 13.24 1.30
C ASP A 180 3.69 12.32 2.51
N ILE A 181 2.75 11.38 2.47
CA ILE A 181 2.49 10.41 3.54
C ILE A 181 2.54 9.00 2.94
N ILE A 182 3.35 8.16 3.55
CA ILE A 182 3.49 6.74 3.20
C ILE A 182 3.09 5.86 4.38
N VAL A 183 2.70 4.60 4.13
CA VAL A 183 2.31 3.66 5.19
C VAL A 183 3.24 2.45 5.22
N ALA A 184 3.45 1.91 6.42
CA ALA A 184 4.20 0.68 6.63
C ALA A 184 3.54 -0.50 5.89
N PHE A 185 4.37 -1.45 5.46
CA PHE A 185 3.88 -2.68 4.83
C PHE A 185 3.28 -3.59 5.89
N ASP A 186 1.95 -3.74 5.85
CA ASP A 186 1.19 -4.51 6.81
C ASP A 186 0.85 -5.91 6.29
N GLU A 187 0.72 -6.86 7.19
CA GLU A 187 0.10 -8.14 6.88
C GLU A 187 -1.41 -8.06 7.09
N CYS A 188 -2.15 -7.95 5.99
CA CYS A 188 -3.60 -7.97 6.02
C CYS A 188 -4.12 -9.36 6.36
N THR A 189 -4.93 -9.49 7.44
CA THR A 189 -5.50 -10.75 7.88
C THR A 189 -6.97 -10.91 7.45
N SER A 190 -7.42 -12.18 7.33
CA SER A 190 -8.85 -12.46 7.15
C SER A 190 -9.64 -12.03 8.39
N PRO A 191 -10.86 -11.47 8.24
CA PRO A 191 -11.75 -11.20 9.39
C PRO A 191 -12.09 -12.44 10.24
N THR A 192 -11.93 -13.63 9.65
CA THR A 192 -12.17 -14.92 10.31
C THR A 192 -10.92 -15.60 10.83
N ALA A 193 -9.77 -14.93 10.76
CA ALA A 193 -8.52 -15.43 11.31
C ALA A 193 -8.64 -15.55 12.85
N ASP A 194 -8.04 -16.58 13.41
CA ASP A 194 -7.99 -16.73 14.87
C ASP A 194 -7.13 -15.63 15.51
N LYS A 195 -7.29 -15.48 16.82
CA LYS A 195 -6.62 -14.41 17.57
C LYS A 195 -5.09 -14.56 17.57
N ASP A 196 -4.60 -15.78 17.65
CA ASP A 196 -3.15 -16.03 17.74
C ASP A 196 -2.49 -15.65 16.42
N TYR A 197 -3.10 -16.01 15.30
CA TYR A 197 -2.63 -15.58 13.98
C TYR A 197 -2.69 -14.05 13.79
N GLN A 198 -3.74 -13.38 14.30
CA GLN A 198 -3.82 -11.92 14.23
C GLN A 198 -2.71 -11.24 15.05
N LEU A 199 -2.32 -11.81 16.20
CA LEU A 199 -1.19 -11.33 17.00
C LEU A 199 0.13 -11.50 16.25
N GLU A 200 0.37 -12.67 15.65
CA GLU A 200 1.57 -12.91 14.83
C GLU A 200 1.66 -11.95 13.64
N ALA A 201 0.55 -11.68 12.95
CA ALA A 201 0.50 -10.73 11.84
C ALA A 201 0.77 -9.28 12.29
N MET A 202 0.30 -8.93 13.48
CA MET A 202 0.59 -7.62 14.08
C MET A 202 2.07 -7.50 14.44
N ASP A 203 2.67 -8.55 15.00
CA ASP A 203 4.10 -8.56 15.33
C ASP A 203 4.98 -8.47 14.07
N ARG A 204 4.57 -9.10 12.96
CA ARG A 204 5.24 -8.96 11.66
C ARG A 204 5.08 -7.56 11.03
N THR A 205 3.99 -6.89 11.30
CA THR A 205 3.74 -5.53 10.81
C THR A 205 4.60 -4.48 11.52
N HIS A 206 4.95 -4.71 12.81
CA HIS A 206 5.76 -3.81 13.63
C HIS A 206 7.26 -4.06 13.49
#